data_f3d3ac22dcbacc34463a9171c4f19c0f
#
_entry.id   f3d3ac22dcbacc34463a9171c4f19c0f
#
_cell.length_a   1.000
_cell.length_b   1.000
_cell.length_c   1.000
_cell.angle_alpha   90.00
_cell.angle_beta   90.00
_cell.angle_gamma   90.00
#
_symmetry.space_group_name_H-M   'P 1'
#
loop_
_entity.id
_entity.type
_entity.pdbx_description
1 polymer ?
#
loop_
_entity_poly.entity_id
_entity_poly.type
_entity_poly.pdbx_seq_one_letter_code
_entity_poly.pdbx_strand_id
1 'polypeptide(L)'
;IPTAIYTASICLAIAAFFTQRWPVTGNETMDHTPSKHWTLPEPALKIHPGQGPVMVCIKYMVDPDAREEFLHAMEQLGKARRRDGAWEWGIMENISEPFSFQEFFLVDSWLDHLRQHERISKQDAMIQSKILDFLIKDSAPVITHYIKSK
;
A
#
# COMPACT_ATOMS: atom_id res chain seq x y z
N ILE A 1 9.32 -25.97 45.30
CA ILE A 1 8.54 -26.49 44.12
C ILE A 1 7.07 -26.01 44.14
N PRO A 2 6.28 -26.06 45.25
CA PRO A 2 4.89 -25.58 45.17
C PRO A 2 4.74 -24.08 44.93
N THR A 3 5.61 -23.24 45.46
CA THR A 3 5.56 -21.79 45.27
C THR A 3 5.73 -21.35 43.82
N ALA A 4 6.60 -22.01 43.06
CA ALA A 4 6.81 -21.68 41.63
C ALA A 4 5.58 -22.04 40.78
N ILE A 5 4.86 -23.08 41.15
CA ILE A 5 3.63 -23.50 40.47
C ILE A 5 2.51 -22.46 40.72
N TYR A 6 2.36 -22.03 41.97
CA TYR A 6 1.36 -21.00 42.30
C TYR A 6 1.64 -19.65 41.65
N THR A 7 2.91 -19.21 41.58
CA THR A 7 3.27 -17.96 40.90
C THR A 7 3.00 -18.05 39.41
N ALA A 8 3.33 -19.16 38.75
CA ALA A 8 3.03 -19.36 37.32
C ALA A 8 1.52 -19.36 37.04
N SER A 9 0.72 -20.00 37.90
CA SER A 9 -0.74 -20.02 37.75
C SER A 9 -1.36 -18.65 37.92
N ILE A 10 -0.86 -17.84 38.85
CA ILE A 10 -1.32 -16.46 39.05
C ILE A 10 -0.97 -15.58 37.82
N CYS A 11 0.25 -15.71 37.28
CA CYS A 11 0.66 -14.97 36.08
C CYS A 11 -0.20 -15.33 34.84
N LEU A 12 -0.52 -16.62 34.66
CA LEU A 12 -1.41 -17.07 33.59
C LEU A 12 -2.83 -16.52 33.76
N ALA A 13 -3.37 -16.53 34.98
CA ALA A 13 -4.70 -15.97 35.24
C ALA A 13 -4.77 -14.45 34.97
N ILE A 14 -3.72 -13.72 35.36
CA ILE A 14 -3.59 -12.28 35.06
C ILE A 14 -3.49 -12.05 33.54
N ALA A 15 -2.68 -12.82 32.84
CA ALA A 15 -2.56 -12.71 31.38
C ALA A 15 -3.90 -13.00 30.69
N ALA A 16 -4.61 -14.04 31.10
CA ALA A 16 -5.94 -14.37 30.57
C ALA A 16 -6.96 -13.26 30.85
N PHE A 17 -6.92 -12.67 32.05
CA PHE A 17 -7.79 -11.53 32.38
C PHE A 17 -7.51 -10.30 31.49
N PHE A 18 -6.25 -9.98 31.27
CA PHE A 18 -5.88 -8.86 30.39
C PHE A 18 -6.25 -9.12 28.93
N THR A 19 -6.09 -10.33 28.41
CA THR A 19 -6.52 -10.67 27.04
C THR A 19 -8.04 -10.62 26.86
N GLN A 20 -8.82 -10.95 27.88
CA GLN A 20 -10.28 -10.82 27.84
C GLN A 20 -10.74 -9.36 28.00
N ARG A 21 -10.04 -8.56 28.80
CA ARG A 21 -10.41 -7.17 29.07
C ARG A 21 -10.02 -6.21 27.96
N TRP A 22 -8.93 -6.51 27.24
CA TRP A 22 -8.50 -5.81 26.04
C TRP A 22 -8.59 -6.76 24.84
N PRO A 23 -9.78 -6.96 24.26
CA PRO A 23 -9.85 -7.62 22.98
C PRO A 23 -8.98 -6.81 22.01
N VAL A 24 -8.00 -7.48 21.39
CA VAL A 24 -7.28 -6.90 20.27
C VAL A 24 -8.33 -6.66 19.19
N THR A 25 -8.85 -5.43 19.14
CA THR A 25 -9.76 -4.96 18.10
C THR A 25 -8.96 -4.83 16.80
N GLY A 26 -8.53 -5.96 16.29
CA GLY A 26 -7.91 -6.14 14.97
C GLY A 26 -8.83 -6.89 14.03
N ASN A 27 -10.13 -6.88 14.30
CA ASN A 27 -11.12 -7.58 13.49
C ASN A 27 -12.00 -6.59 12.71
N GLU A 28 -11.40 -5.57 12.12
CA GLU A 28 -11.87 -5.21 10.80
C GLU A 28 -11.46 -6.41 9.93
N THR A 29 -12.44 -7.16 9.49
CA THR A 29 -12.25 -8.23 8.51
C THR A 29 -11.81 -7.58 7.21
N MET A 30 -10.50 -7.29 7.11
CA MET A 30 -9.90 -6.84 5.87
C MET A 30 -10.17 -7.92 4.84
N ASP A 31 -10.97 -7.61 3.83
CA ASP A 31 -11.21 -8.53 2.72
C ASP A 31 -9.94 -8.63 1.89
N HIS A 32 -9.10 -9.61 2.20
CA HIS A 32 -7.84 -9.90 1.49
C HIS A 32 -8.05 -10.71 0.20
N THR A 33 -9.27 -10.82 -0.29
CA THR A 33 -9.53 -11.49 -1.57
C THR A 33 -8.81 -10.72 -2.68
N PRO A 34 -7.94 -11.37 -3.49
CA PRO A 34 -7.26 -10.70 -4.59
C PRO A 34 -8.25 -10.06 -5.57
N SER A 35 -8.03 -8.80 -5.92
CA SER A 35 -8.80 -8.11 -6.94
C SER A 35 -8.00 -8.07 -8.25
N LYS A 36 -8.62 -8.41 -9.38
CA LYS A 36 -8.00 -8.31 -10.72
C LYS A 36 -8.11 -6.90 -11.31
N HIS A 37 -7.93 -5.87 -10.51
CA HIS A 37 -8.27 -4.50 -10.91
C HIS A 37 -7.21 -3.81 -11.78
N TRP A 38 -5.97 -4.32 -11.83
CA TRP A 38 -4.87 -3.70 -12.56
C TRP A 38 -4.43 -4.52 -13.75
N THR A 39 -4.30 -3.85 -14.91
CA THR A 39 -3.66 -4.46 -16.08
C THR A 39 -2.17 -4.64 -15.78
N LEU A 40 -1.66 -5.85 -16.01
CA LEU A 40 -0.22 -6.12 -15.89
C LEU A 40 0.54 -5.23 -16.87
N PRO A 41 1.65 -4.59 -16.44
CA PRO A 41 2.45 -3.79 -17.33
C PRO A 41 3.13 -4.67 -18.38
N GLU A 42 3.03 -4.28 -19.65
CA GLU A 42 3.78 -4.89 -20.76
C GLU A 42 5.06 -4.09 -21.01
N PRO A 43 6.23 -4.57 -20.55
CA PRO A 43 7.46 -3.85 -20.74
C PRO A 43 7.92 -3.92 -22.20
N ALA A 44 8.33 -2.77 -22.76
CA ALA A 44 8.96 -2.72 -24.08
C ALA A 44 10.39 -3.31 -24.10
N LEU A 45 10.99 -3.49 -22.92
CA LEU A 45 12.33 -4.05 -22.72
C LEU A 45 12.24 -5.49 -22.22
N LYS A 46 13.24 -6.32 -22.57
CA LYS A 46 13.39 -7.63 -21.95
C LYS A 46 13.92 -7.46 -20.53
N ILE A 47 13.08 -7.75 -19.53
CA ILE A 47 13.42 -7.63 -18.11
C ILE A 47 13.51 -9.03 -17.51
N HIS A 48 14.62 -9.30 -16.78
CA HIS A 48 14.71 -10.51 -15.98
C HIS A 48 13.86 -10.39 -14.69
N PRO A 49 13.19 -11.45 -14.25
CA PRO A 49 12.35 -11.41 -13.05
C PRO A 49 13.05 -10.86 -11.81
N GLY A 50 14.30 -11.23 -11.57
CA GLY A 50 15.10 -10.75 -10.44
C GLY A 50 15.79 -9.40 -10.66
N GLN A 51 15.56 -8.72 -11.79
CA GLN A 51 16.16 -7.41 -12.06
C GLN A 51 15.46 -6.33 -11.25
N GLY A 52 16.23 -5.44 -10.63
CA GLY A 52 15.73 -4.35 -9.81
C GLY A 52 16.85 -3.46 -9.25
N PRO A 53 16.54 -2.52 -8.37
CA PRO A 53 15.18 -2.17 -7.93
C PRO A 53 14.31 -1.62 -9.08
N VAL A 54 12.99 -1.75 -8.88
CA VAL A 54 11.99 -1.15 -9.77
C VAL A 54 11.35 0.03 -9.04
N MET A 55 11.30 1.19 -9.72
CA MET A 55 10.54 2.35 -9.27
C MET A 55 9.29 2.49 -10.11
N VAL A 56 8.15 2.52 -9.46
CA VAL A 56 6.85 2.80 -10.07
C VAL A 56 6.50 4.25 -9.79
N CYS A 57 6.17 4.99 -10.82
CA CYS A 57 5.73 6.37 -10.73
C CYS A 57 4.31 6.49 -11.28
N ILE A 58 3.43 7.18 -10.55
CA ILE A 58 2.04 7.38 -10.96
C ILE A 58 1.72 8.87 -10.86
N LYS A 59 1.40 9.48 -11.99
CA LYS A 59 1.01 10.89 -12.06
C LYS A 59 -0.50 11.01 -11.92
N TYR A 60 -0.94 11.92 -11.06
CA TYR A 60 -2.34 12.25 -10.82
C TYR A 60 -2.58 13.75 -11.10
N MET A 61 -3.69 14.08 -11.73
CA MET A 61 -4.20 15.43 -11.85
C MET A 61 -5.39 15.60 -10.92
N VAL A 62 -5.21 16.29 -9.81
CA VAL A 62 -6.15 16.35 -8.69
C VAL A 62 -7.02 17.59 -8.81
N ASP A 63 -8.32 17.43 -8.51
CA ASP A 63 -9.22 18.55 -8.37
C ASP A 63 -8.73 19.47 -7.23
N PRO A 64 -8.57 20.78 -7.46
CA PRO A 64 -8.12 21.71 -6.42
C PRO A 64 -8.94 21.62 -5.13
N ASP A 65 -10.24 21.43 -5.22
CA ASP A 65 -11.15 21.38 -4.08
C ASP A 65 -11.04 20.05 -3.30
N ALA A 66 -10.48 19.00 -3.92
CA ALA A 66 -10.30 17.68 -3.32
C ALA A 66 -8.86 17.40 -2.84
N ARG A 67 -7.98 18.41 -2.85
CA ARG A 67 -6.55 18.23 -2.54
C ARG A 67 -6.28 17.55 -1.19
N GLU A 68 -6.95 18.00 -0.13
CA GLU A 68 -6.70 17.50 1.23
C GLU A 68 -7.21 16.06 1.40
N GLU A 69 -8.40 15.75 0.87
CA GLU A 69 -8.98 14.41 0.88
C GLU A 69 -8.13 13.44 0.05
N PHE A 70 -7.62 13.90 -1.09
CA PHE A 70 -6.69 13.15 -1.91
C PHE A 70 -5.42 12.78 -1.12
N LEU A 71 -4.76 13.76 -0.50
CA LEU A 71 -3.54 13.52 0.28
C LEU A 71 -3.79 12.55 1.44
N HIS A 72 -4.92 12.69 2.14
CA HIS A 72 -5.29 11.75 3.19
C HIS A 72 -5.51 10.31 2.66
N ALA A 73 -6.17 10.17 1.51
CA ALA A 73 -6.34 8.85 0.86
C ALA A 73 -4.99 8.27 0.41
N MET A 74 -4.07 9.11 -0.10
CA MET A 74 -2.73 8.69 -0.49
C MET A 74 -1.90 8.18 0.69
N GLU A 75 -2.04 8.74 1.89
CA GLU A 75 -1.40 8.20 3.09
C GLU A 75 -1.86 6.76 3.41
N GLN A 76 -3.16 6.48 3.23
CA GLN A 76 -3.69 5.12 3.41
C GLN A 76 -3.14 4.17 2.33
N LEU A 77 -3.11 4.63 1.07
CA LEU A 77 -2.50 3.86 -0.02
C LEU A 77 -1.02 3.58 0.24
N GLY A 78 -0.27 4.57 0.74
CA GLY A 78 1.15 4.40 1.08
C GLY A 78 1.40 3.32 2.14
N LYS A 79 0.50 3.18 3.13
CA LYS A 79 0.56 2.08 4.10
C LYS A 79 0.35 0.71 3.41
N ALA A 80 -0.61 0.64 2.48
CA ALA A 80 -0.85 -0.56 1.68
C ALA A 80 0.38 -0.91 0.81
N ARG A 81 0.97 0.07 0.10
CA ARG A 81 2.18 -0.13 -0.71
C ARG A 81 3.33 -0.73 0.10
N ARG A 82 3.58 -0.18 1.32
CA ARG A 82 4.64 -0.70 2.21
C ARG A 82 4.34 -2.11 2.72
N ARG A 83 3.10 -2.38 3.13
CA ARG A 83 2.66 -3.72 3.52
C ARG A 83 2.89 -4.74 2.41
N ASP A 84 2.67 -4.34 1.15
CA ASP A 84 2.77 -5.19 -0.02
C ASP A 84 4.21 -5.28 -0.59
N GLY A 85 5.20 -4.71 0.13
CA GLY A 85 6.62 -4.89 -0.16
C GLY A 85 7.34 -3.68 -0.74
N ALA A 86 6.71 -2.51 -0.82
CA ALA A 86 7.43 -1.28 -1.15
C ALA A 86 8.28 -0.84 0.04
N TRP A 87 9.60 -0.77 -0.14
CA TRP A 87 10.51 -0.31 0.91
C TRP A 87 10.68 1.22 0.94
N GLU A 88 10.33 1.89 -0.13
CA GLU A 88 10.26 3.35 -0.22
C GLU A 88 8.92 3.74 -0.87
N TRP A 89 8.29 4.80 -0.37
CA TRP A 89 7.06 5.37 -0.92
C TRP A 89 6.98 6.85 -0.60
N GLY A 90 6.49 7.62 -1.54
CA GLY A 90 6.22 9.04 -1.35
C GLY A 90 5.22 9.59 -2.36
N ILE A 91 4.69 10.78 -2.01
CA ILE A 91 3.87 11.61 -2.89
C ILE A 91 4.50 12.99 -2.95
N MET A 92 4.63 13.55 -4.15
CA MET A 92 5.22 14.86 -4.41
C MET A 92 4.27 15.69 -5.27
N GLU A 93 4.12 16.96 -4.94
CA GLU A 93 3.42 17.92 -5.79
C GLU A 93 4.39 18.58 -6.76
N ASN A 94 3.98 18.72 -8.01
CA ASN A 94 4.79 19.35 -9.04
C ASN A 94 4.78 20.88 -8.83
N ILE A 95 5.93 21.46 -8.55
CA ILE A 95 6.07 22.92 -8.32
C ILE A 95 5.79 23.78 -9.55
N SER A 96 5.87 23.20 -10.75
CA SER A 96 5.65 23.90 -12.01
C SER A 96 4.24 23.70 -12.57
N GLU A 97 3.50 22.74 -12.04
CA GLU A 97 2.15 22.39 -12.47
C GLU A 97 1.29 22.12 -11.22
N PRO A 98 0.62 23.13 -10.65
CA PRO A 98 -0.18 22.99 -9.44
C PRO A 98 -1.22 21.87 -9.58
N PHE A 99 -1.50 21.18 -8.47
CA PHE A 99 -2.43 20.04 -8.40
C PHE A 99 -2.03 18.81 -9.24
N SER A 100 -0.83 18.83 -9.82
CA SER A 100 -0.20 17.65 -10.41
C SER A 100 0.65 16.95 -9.36
N PHE A 101 0.28 15.71 -9.01
CA PHE A 101 0.96 14.92 -7.98
C PHE A 101 1.65 13.71 -8.61
N GLN A 102 2.80 13.35 -8.04
CA GLN A 102 3.57 12.17 -8.43
C GLN A 102 3.70 11.26 -7.22
N GLU A 103 2.98 10.12 -7.23
CA GLU A 103 3.29 9.00 -6.35
C GLU A 103 4.53 8.29 -6.90
N PHE A 104 5.42 7.86 -6.01
CA PHE A 104 6.49 6.92 -6.36
C PHE A 104 6.64 5.87 -5.27
N PHE A 105 7.03 4.68 -5.67
CA PHE A 105 7.45 3.63 -4.74
C PHE A 105 8.47 2.70 -5.38
N LEU A 106 9.31 2.09 -4.53
CA LEU A 106 10.35 1.19 -4.94
C LEU A 106 10.11 -0.21 -4.39
N VAL A 107 10.37 -1.20 -5.22
CA VAL A 107 10.36 -2.62 -4.87
C VAL A 107 11.66 -3.28 -5.31
N ASP A 108 12.01 -4.40 -4.68
CA ASP A 108 13.33 -5.05 -4.86
C ASP A 108 13.57 -5.57 -6.26
N SER A 109 12.53 -6.10 -6.92
CA SER A 109 12.66 -6.69 -8.24
C SER A 109 11.41 -6.56 -9.10
N TRP A 110 11.55 -6.82 -10.40
CA TRP A 110 10.43 -6.91 -11.32
C TRP A 110 9.43 -8.00 -10.92
N LEU A 111 9.92 -9.14 -10.44
CA LEU A 111 9.07 -10.22 -9.96
C LEU A 111 8.24 -9.78 -8.74
N ASP A 112 8.84 -9.04 -7.80
CA ASP A 112 8.12 -8.55 -6.63
C ASP A 112 7.06 -7.53 -7.00
N HIS A 113 7.33 -6.68 -8.00
CA HIS A 113 6.34 -5.78 -8.58
C HIS A 113 5.14 -6.57 -9.18
N LEU A 114 5.40 -7.59 -9.98
CA LEU A 114 4.34 -8.44 -10.54
C LEU A 114 3.51 -9.12 -9.45
N ARG A 115 4.17 -9.63 -8.39
CA ARG A 115 3.50 -10.24 -7.24
C ARG A 115 2.61 -9.26 -6.47
N GLN A 116 2.97 -7.96 -6.43
CA GLN A 116 2.10 -6.95 -5.82
C GLN A 116 0.75 -6.87 -6.55
N HIS A 117 0.73 -6.95 -7.87
CA HIS A 117 -0.51 -6.95 -8.66
C HIS A 117 -1.43 -8.13 -8.31
N GLU A 118 -0.85 -9.28 -7.95
CA GLU A 118 -1.62 -10.47 -7.54
C GLU A 118 -2.15 -10.38 -6.10
N ARG A 119 -1.55 -9.51 -5.27
CA ARG A 119 -1.85 -9.38 -3.83
C ARG A 119 -2.80 -8.24 -3.48
N ILE A 120 -3.17 -7.40 -4.45
CA ILE A 120 -4.09 -6.28 -4.20
C ILE A 120 -5.38 -6.80 -3.58
N SER A 121 -5.66 -6.39 -2.35
CA SER A 121 -6.89 -6.74 -1.66
C SER A 121 -8.07 -5.92 -2.18
N LYS A 122 -9.30 -6.38 -1.93
CA LYS A 122 -10.49 -5.59 -2.25
C LYS A 122 -10.50 -4.25 -1.53
N GLN A 123 -9.99 -4.19 -0.30
CA GLN A 123 -9.88 -2.93 0.44
C GLN A 123 -8.92 -1.95 -0.24
N ASP A 124 -7.77 -2.43 -0.73
CA ASP A 124 -6.82 -1.59 -1.46
C ASP A 124 -7.42 -1.10 -2.78
N ALA A 125 -8.17 -1.95 -3.47
CA ALA A 125 -8.91 -1.57 -4.66
C ALA A 125 -9.96 -0.48 -4.38
N MET A 126 -10.64 -0.53 -3.22
CA MET A 126 -11.55 0.53 -2.79
C MET A 126 -10.84 1.85 -2.52
N ILE A 127 -9.68 1.83 -1.85
CA ILE A 127 -8.86 3.03 -1.63
C ILE A 127 -8.44 3.62 -2.99
N GLN A 128 -7.97 2.79 -3.91
CA GLN A 128 -7.58 3.23 -5.25
C GLN A 128 -8.76 3.80 -6.04
N SER A 129 -9.93 3.16 -5.98
CA SER A 129 -11.13 3.68 -6.61
C SER A 129 -11.51 5.05 -6.06
N LYS A 130 -11.46 5.22 -4.73
CA LYS A 130 -11.74 6.50 -4.08
C LYS A 130 -10.76 7.60 -4.51
N ILE A 131 -9.49 7.27 -4.74
CA ILE A 131 -8.49 8.22 -5.23
C ILE A 131 -8.88 8.75 -6.61
N LEU A 132 -9.48 7.93 -7.48
CA LEU A 132 -9.92 8.35 -8.80
C LEU A 132 -11.04 9.39 -8.74
N ASP A 133 -11.88 9.37 -7.70
CA ASP A 133 -12.96 10.33 -7.50
C ASP A 133 -12.45 11.76 -7.20
N PHE A 134 -11.19 11.89 -6.77
CA PHE A 134 -10.55 13.17 -6.48
C PHE A 134 -9.81 13.78 -7.68
N LEU A 135 -9.81 13.10 -8.82
CA LEU A 135 -9.09 13.59 -10.00
C LEU A 135 -9.95 14.58 -10.81
N ILE A 136 -9.28 15.46 -11.54
CA ILE A 136 -9.94 16.31 -12.52
C ILE A 136 -10.75 15.44 -13.49
N LYS A 137 -11.96 15.88 -13.81
CA LYS A 137 -12.87 15.16 -14.70
C LYS A 137 -12.15 14.76 -16.00
N ASP A 138 -12.37 13.54 -16.42
CA ASP A 138 -11.79 12.92 -17.63
C ASP A 138 -10.25 12.76 -17.58
N SER A 139 -9.61 12.98 -16.43
CA SER A 139 -8.21 12.63 -16.24
C SER A 139 -8.07 11.18 -15.75
N ALA A 140 -6.99 10.52 -16.18
CA ALA A 140 -6.63 9.17 -15.70
C ALA A 140 -5.20 9.20 -15.17
N PRO A 141 -4.88 8.37 -14.15
CA PRO A 141 -3.51 8.25 -13.68
C PRO A 141 -2.58 7.74 -14.79
N VAL A 142 -1.39 8.34 -14.89
CA VAL A 142 -0.37 7.89 -15.83
C VAL A 142 0.71 7.13 -15.07
N ILE A 143 0.84 5.83 -15.38
CA ILE A 143 1.77 4.93 -14.71
C ILE A 143 3.02 4.75 -15.55
N THR A 144 4.18 4.90 -14.92
CA THR A 144 5.49 4.70 -15.55
C THR A 144 6.36 3.82 -14.66
N HIS A 145 7.04 2.86 -15.25
CA HIS A 145 7.95 1.96 -14.55
C HIS A 145 9.38 2.27 -14.94
N TYR A 146 10.26 2.35 -13.94
CA TYR A 146 11.70 2.51 -14.13
C TYR A 146 12.41 1.33 -13.48
N ILE A 147 13.44 0.84 -14.12
CA ILE A 147 14.29 -0.21 -13.60
C ILE A 147 15.74 0.26 -13.59
N LYS A 148 16.47 -0.09 -12.53
CA LYS A 148 17.89 0.28 -12.45
C LYS A 148 18.65 -0.26 -13.66
N SER A 149 19.28 0.65 -14.41
CA SER A 149 20.22 0.24 -15.47
C SER A 149 21.45 -0.43 -14.86
N LYS A 150 22.00 -1.37 -15.61
CA LYS A 150 23.23 -2.07 -15.21
C LYS A 150 24.43 -1.16 -15.32
#